data_bca0f8e2adeb8418a8aa97bfeca3964e
#
_entry.id   bca0f8e2adeb8418a8aa97bfeca3964e
#
_cell.length_a   1.000
_cell.length_b   1.000
_cell.length_c   1.000
_cell.angle_alpha   90.00
_cell.angle_beta   90.00
_cell.angle_gamma   90.00
#
_symmetry.space_group_name_H-M   'P 1'
#
loop_
_entity.id
_entity.type
_entity.pdbx_description
1 polymer ?
#
loop_
_entity_poly.entity_id
_entity_poly.type
_entity_poly.pdbx_seq_one_letter_code
_entity_poly.pdbx_strand_id
1 'polypeptide(L)'
;SLSVLPLGALTQVTSTQENAGGGVVVDWDVVAQIREEGLQRSQIANTLSYMTDVLGARLTNSIAMDNAQRWVLEEMKRIGLTGTNREPFMEYGVSWDNEYVSIHLLEPDYQPMVGYPIAHTPGTNGKQELPAVIADVRTRQDLETLEGKIRGVAVLSTPPAIIDLSRFETGTPKRSAQEMRELAEAVVPPPPGPDPYFSRLYPDPPQNPDVLTAAERLAFYVKEGVAVVLESSSGWPGAVRGFARPGAKIDLWSRDATMSSVPIVAVTPEHYNRMYRILRRGIPVNLEVEVRNSHGTSVEQASNVLGEIPGTDLAQEVVMMGAHFDTW
;
A
#
# COMPACT_ATOMS: atom_id res chain seq x y z
N SER A 1 -29.47 31.02 -33.34
CA SER A 1 -30.67 30.18 -33.33
C SER A 1 -30.31 28.74 -33.68
N LEU A 2 -30.15 27.90 -32.67
CA LEU A 2 -30.03 26.47 -32.79
C LEU A 2 -31.42 25.86 -32.61
N SER A 3 -31.92 25.23 -33.66
CA SER A 3 -33.17 24.50 -33.66
C SER A 3 -33.00 23.14 -32.98
N VAL A 4 -33.79 22.92 -31.94
CA VAL A 4 -33.94 21.64 -31.25
C VAL A 4 -34.86 20.75 -32.07
N LEU A 5 -34.39 19.59 -32.50
CA LEU A 5 -35.22 18.54 -33.10
C LEU A 5 -35.83 17.69 -31.97
N PRO A 6 -37.10 17.28 -32.06
CA PRO A 6 -37.74 16.47 -31.06
C PRO A 6 -37.27 15.01 -31.11
N LEU A 7 -36.98 14.44 -29.93
CA LEU A 7 -36.73 13.01 -29.76
C LEU A 7 -37.98 12.23 -30.20
N GLY A 8 -37.81 11.41 -31.24
CA GLY A 8 -38.81 10.42 -31.61
C GLY A 8 -38.91 9.31 -30.57
N ALA A 9 -40.14 8.96 -30.24
CA ALA A 9 -40.45 7.87 -29.33
C ALA A 9 -39.88 6.55 -29.85
N LEU A 10 -38.90 6.00 -29.15
CA LEU A 10 -38.45 4.63 -29.35
C LEU A 10 -39.48 3.68 -28.77
N THR A 11 -40.14 2.96 -29.64
CA THR A 11 -41.04 1.86 -29.31
C THR A 11 -40.22 0.78 -28.61
N GLN A 12 -40.53 0.51 -27.34
CA GLN A 12 -39.95 -0.60 -26.61
C GLN A 12 -40.40 -1.93 -27.26
N VAL A 13 -39.44 -2.66 -27.80
CA VAL A 13 -39.60 -4.07 -28.15
C VAL A 13 -39.14 -4.85 -26.92
N THR A 14 -40.12 -5.19 -26.07
CA THR A 14 -39.91 -6.15 -24.98
C THR A 14 -39.80 -7.55 -25.57
N SER A 15 -38.60 -8.05 -25.74
CA SER A 15 -38.36 -9.47 -25.99
C SER A 15 -38.24 -10.21 -24.64
N THR A 16 -39.39 -10.64 -24.11
CA THR A 16 -39.41 -11.63 -23.03
C THR A 16 -39.09 -13.00 -23.61
N GLN A 17 -37.85 -13.45 -23.41
CA GLN A 17 -37.52 -14.85 -23.66
C GLN A 17 -37.77 -15.63 -22.35
N GLU A 18 -38.88 -16.34 -22.25
CA GLU A 18 -39.12 -17.28 -21.16
C GLU A 18 -38.14 -18.45 -21.25
N ASN A 19 -37.23 -18.52 -20.31
CA ASN A 19 -36.42 -19.71 -20.06
C ASN A 19 -37.20 -20.68 -19.15
N ALA A 20 -37.59 -21.80 -19.69
CA ALA A 20 -38.16 -22.92 -18.95
C ALA A 20 -37.06 -23.68 -18.17
N GLY A 21 -36.70 -23.14 -17.04
CA GLY A 21 -35.75 -23.73 -16.09
C GLY A 21 -35.24 -22.61 -15.19
N GLY A 22 -35.54 -22.63 -13.91
CA GLY A 22 -35.33 -21.56 -12.89
C GLY A 22 -34.05 -20.77 -12.90
N GLY A 23 -33.68 -20.20 -14.03
CA GLY A 23 -32.53 -19.33 -14.23
C GLY A 23 -32.93 -17.86 -14.06
N VAL A 24 -31.98 -17.06 -13.57
CA VAL A 24 -32.12 -15.61 -13.43
C VAL A 24 -32.46 -15.00 -14.80
N VAL A 25 -33.55 -14.25 -14.88
CA VAL A 25 -33.90 -13.48 -16.08
C VAL A 25 -32.97 -12.29 -16.16
N VAL A 26 -32.10 -12.26 -17.18
CA VAL A 26 -31.13 -11.17 -17.38
C VAL A 26 -31.79 -10.08 -18.22
N ASP A 27 -31.84 -8.87 -17.70
CA ASP A 27 -32.23 -7.69 -18.45
C ASP A 27 -31.02 -7.20 -19.31
N TRP A 28 -31.05 -7.60 -20.59
CA TRP A 28 -29.98 -7.28 -21.53
C TRP A 28 -29.88 -5.79 -21.89
N ASP A 29 -30.95 -5.03 -21.77
CA ASP A 29 -30.95 -3.59 -22.01
C ASP A 29 -30.20 -2.88 -20.88
N VAL A 30 -30.43 -3.27 -19.64
CA VAL A 30 -29.66 -2.79 -18.49
C VAL A 30 -28.20 -3.20 -18.60
N VAL A 31 -27.91 -4.45 -18.97
CA VAL A 31 -26.53 -4.90 -19.20
C VAL A 31 -25.83 -4.07 -20.29
N ALA A 32 -26.53 -3.75 -21.38
CA ALA A 32 -25.99 -2.92 -22.45
C ALA A 32 -25.68 -1.49 -21.95
N GLN A 33 -26.55 -0.89 -21.15
CA GLN A 33 -26.35 0.44 -20.55
C GLN A 33 -25.14 0.43 -19.59
N ILE A 34 -25.01 -0.57 -18.72
CA ILE A 34 -23.86 -0.71 -17.83
C ILE A 34 -22.55 -0.82 -18.63
N ARG A 35 -22.56 -1.61 -19.71
CA ARG A 35 -21.36 -1.77 -20.57
C ARG A 35 -21.03 -0.48 -21.30
N GLU A 36 -22.01 0.24 -21.81
CA GLU A 36 -21.81 1.52 -22.46
C GLU A 36 -21.20 2.54 -21.49
N GLU A 37 -21.75 2.66 -20.27
CA GLU A 37 -21.22 3.55 -19.25
C GLU A 37 -19.78 3.18 -18.87
N GLY A 38 -19.52 1.90 -18.58
CA GLY A 38 -18.22 1.42 -18.14
C GLY A 38 -17.13 1.42 -19.21
N LEU A 39 -17.48 1.28 -20.51
CA LEU A 39 -16.52 1.13 -21.59
C LEU A 39 -16.39 2.37 -22.49
N GLN A 40 -17.48 3.13 -22.68
CA GLN A 40 -17.49 4.28 -23.59
C GLN A 40 -17.48 5.63 -22.86
N ARG A 41 -18.06 5.69 -21.64
CA ARG A 41 -18.16 6.89 -20.83
C ARG A 41 -17.44 6.76 -19.48
N SER A 42 -16.53 5.82 -19.39
CA SER A 42 -15.84 5.49 -18.13
C SER A 42 -15.19 6.70 -17.48
N GLN A 43 -15.45 6.91 -16.20
CA GLN A 43 -14.79 7.90 -15.37
C GLN A 43 -13.64 7.31 -14.54
N ILE A 44 -13.34 6.03 -14.74
CA ILE A 44 -12.34 5.32 -13.90
C ILE A 44 -10.97 5.99 -13.91
N ALA A 45 -10.53 6.50 -15.08
CA ALA A 45 -9.25 7.17 -15.19
C ALA A 45 -9.22 8.48 -14.37
N ASN A 46 -10.28 9.27 -14.43
CA ASN A 46 -10.41 10.52 -13.67
C ASN A 46 -10.49 10.23 -12.17
N THR A 47 -11.30 9.25 -11.77
CA THR A 47 -11.45 8.82 -10.38
C THR A 47 -10.11 8.32 -9.83
N LEU A 48 -9.43 7.46 -10.57
CA LEU A 48 -8.12 6.93 -10.18
C LEU A 48 -7.08 8.04 -10.05
N SER A 49 -6.99 8.94 -11.03
CA SER A 49 -6.07 10.08 -10.99
C SER A 49 -6.33 10.96 -9.76
N TYR A 50 -7.58 11.24 -9.44
CA TYR A 50 -7.89 12.01 -8.23
C TYR A 50 -7.47 11.26 -6.96
N MET A 51 -7.71 9.96 -6.89
CA MET A 51 -7.33 9.13 -5.75
C MET A 51 -5.81 9.03 -5.57
N THR A 52 -5.05 8.96 -6.66
CA THR A 52 -3.58 8.80 -6.62
C THR A 52 -2.85 10.14 -6.52
N ASP A 53 -3.28 11.14 -7.29
CA ASP A 53 -2.52 12.38 -7.49
C ASP A 53 -2.93 13.47 -6.50
N VAL A 54 -4.19 13.43 -6.00
CA VAL A 54 -4.72 14.44 -5.08
C VAL A 54 -4.82 13.89 -3.65
N LEU A 55 -5.40 12.71 -3.47
CA LEU A 55 -5.56 12.11 -2.14
C LEU A 55 -4.30 11.37 -1.69
N GLY A 56 -3.57 10.78 -2.61
CA GLY A 56 -2.31 10.08 -2.36
C GLY A 56 -2.47 8.80 -1.53
N ALA A 57 -1.45 8.48 -0.74
CA ALA A 57 -1.44 7.34 0.16
C ALA A 57 -2.53 7.49 1.23
N ARG A 58 -3.27 6.41 1.47
CA ARG A 58 -4.44 6.39 2.36
C ARG A 58 -4.29 5.25 3.37
N LEU A 59 -3.34 5.42 4.27
CA LEU A 59 -3.13 4.45 5.34
C LEU A 59 -4.34 4.47 6.29
N THR A 60 -4.80 3.30 6.69
CA THR A 60 -5.97 3.19 7.59
C THR A 60 -5.79 4.07 8.82
N ASN A 61 -6.83 4.82 9.16
CA ASN A 61 -6.89 5.82 10.24
C ASN A 61 -5.94 7.03 10.10
N SER A 62 -5.25 7.20 8.97
CA SER A 62 -4.49 8.43 8.71
C SER A 62 -5.42 9.62 8.41
N ILE A 63 -4.89 10.83 8.53
CA ILE A 63 -5.58 12.06 8.10
C ILE A 63 -5.92 11.97 6.60
N ALA A 64 -5.02 11.41 5.79
CA ALA A 64 -5.25 11.20 4.37
C ALA A 64 -6.43 10.25 4.11
N MET A 65 -6.56 9.17 4.89
CA MET A 65 -7.72 8.28 4.83
C MET A 65 -9.02 8.98 5.20
N ASP A 66 -9.03 9.79 6.26
CA ASP A 66 -10.23 10.54 6.65
C ASP A 66 -10.68 11.52 5.56
N ASN A 67 -9.74 12.22 4.93
CA ASN A 67 -10.02 13.09 3.78
C ASN A 67 -10.57 12.30 2.59
N ALA A 68 -9.99 11.15 2.30
CA ALA A 68 -10.42 10.28 1.21
C ALA A 68 -11.82 9.70 1.44
N GLN A 69 -12.13 9.28 2.67
CA GLN A 69 -13.46 8.78 3.02
C GLN A 69 -14.52 9.86 2.90
N ARG A 70 -14.23 11.11 3.28
CA ARG A 70 -15.14 12.24 3.06
C ARG A 70 -15.38 12.47 1.58
N TRP A 71 -14.33 12.50 0.78
CA TRP A 71 -14.44 12.68 -0.65
C TRP A 71 -15.26 11.58 -1.33
N VAL A 72 -14.98 10.30 -1.03
CA VAL A 72 -15.69 9.19 -1.70
C VAL A 72 -17.17 9.15 -1.34
N LEU A 73 -17.55 9.53 -0.12
CA LEU A 73 -18.94 9.62 0.25
C LEU A 73 -19.71 10.69 -0.57
N GLU A 74 -19.08 11.83 -0.82
CA GLU A 74 -19.68 12.85 -1.69
C GLU A 74 -19.70 12.38 -3.16
N GLU A 75 -18.68 11.69 -3.62
CA GLU A 75 -18.64 11.10 -4.96
C GLU A 75 -19.72 10.02 -5.16
N MET A 76 -19.93 9.16 -4.17
CA MET A 76 -21.01 8.18 -4.17
C MET A 76 -22.38 8.83 -4.30
N LYS A 77 -22.63 9.93 -3.56
CA LYS A 77 -23.86 10.71 -3.71
C LYS A 77 -23.98 11.33 -5.11
N ARG A 78 -22.90 11.89 -5.61
CA ARG A 78 -22.86 12.52 -6.94
C ARG A 78 -23.22 11.57 -8.07
N ILE A 79 -22.81 10.30 -7.97
CA ILE A 79 -23.16 9.27 -8.96
C ILE A 79 -24.52 8.59 -8.69
N GLY A 80 -25.24 9.03 -7.66
CA GLY A 80 -26.62 8.61 -7.39
C GLY A 80 -26.81 7.51 -6.36
N LEU A 81 -25.75 7.11 -5.64
CA LEU A 81 -25.91 6.17 -4.53
C LEU A 81 -26.63 6.85 -3.34
N THR A 82 -27.43 6.08 -2.65
CA THR A 82 -28.14 6.47 -1.42
C THR A 82 -27.58 5.76 -0.21
N GLY A 83 -28.04 6.07 1.00
CA GLY A 83 -27.60 5.39 2.23
C GLY A 83 -26.10 5.56 2.51
N THR A 84 -25.43 6.54 1.87
CA THR A 84 -23.99 6.70 1.98
C THR A 84 -23.56 7.02 3.40
N ASN A 85 -22.69 6.20 3.97
CA ASN A 85 -22.23 6.37 5.34
C ASN A 85 -20.83 5.75 5.56
N ARG A 86 -20.25 6.03 6.73
CA ARG A 86 -19.11 5.31 7.30
C ARG A 86 -19.62 4.31 8.30
N GLU A 87 -19.20 3.07 8.17
CA GLU A 87 -19.50 2.00 9.10
C GLU A 87 -18.23 1.57 9.82
N PRO A 88 -18.11 1.87 11.13
CA PRO A 88 -17.00 1.38 11.93
C PRO A 88 -17.07 -0.15 12.04
N PHE A 89 -15.95 -0.84 11.86
CA PHE A 89 -15.92 -2.30 11.90
C PHE A 89 -14.95 -2.90 12.91
N MET A 90 -13.89 -2.16 13.29
CA MET A 90 -12.96 -2.63 14.31
C MET A 90 -12.12 -1.49 14.89
N GLU A 91 -11.61 -1.69 16.10
CA GLU A 91 -10.51 -0.89 16.62
C GLU A 91 -9.22 -1.25 15.90
N TYR A 92 -8.52 -0.26 15.34
CA TYR A 92 -7.37 -0.49 14.46
C TYR A 92 -6.04 -0.07 15.09
N GLY A 93 -6.01 0.61 16.17
CA GLY A 93 -4.81 1.17 16.77
C GLY A 93 -4.70 2.68 16.59
N VAL A 94 -3.51 3.22 16.76
CA VAL A 94 -3.26 4.65 16.63
C VAL A 94 -3.00 5.04 15.18
N SER A 95 -3.42 6.24 14.78
CA SER A 95 -3.11 6.80 13.48
C SER A 95 -1.63 7.10 13.32
N TRP A 96 -1.18 7.10 12.08
CA TRP A 96 0.16 7.52 11.72
C TRP A 96 0.12 8.26 10.37
N ASP A 97 0.84 9.39 10.31
CA ASP A 97 0.96 10.19 9.10
C ASP A 97 2.41 10.63 8.90
N ASN A 98 2.87 10.65 7.65
CA ASN A 98 4.11 11.31 7.29
C ASN A 98 3.82 12.73 6.85
N GLU A 99 4.44 13.71 7.52
CA GLU A 99 4.30 15.13 7.20
C GLU A 99 5.42 15.63 6.29
N TYR A 100 6.60 15.03 6.41
CA TYR A 100 7.78 15.46 5.65
C TYR A 100 8.85 14.38 5.64
N VAL A 101 9.52 14.26 4.51
CA VAL A 101 10.73 13.45 4.36
C VAL A 101 11.70 14.12 3.39
N SER A 102 12.95 14.24 3.79
CA SER A 102 14.05 14.61 2.89
C SER A 102 15.27 13.77 3.18
N ILE A 103 15.96 13.39 2.12
CA ILE A 103 17.19 12.59 2.21
C ILE A 103 18.15 13.12 1.16
N HIS A 104 19.34 13.49 1.59
CA HIS A 104 20.39 13.99 0.72
C HIS A 104 21.69 13.24 0.97
N LEU A 105 22.31 12.76 -0.08
CA LEU A 105 23.72 12.38 -0.04
C LEU A 105 24.54 13.67 -0.06
N LEU A 106 25.37 13.89 0.94
CA LEU A 106 26.25 15.06 1.04
C LEU A 106 27.65 14.74 0.51
N GLU A 107 28.16 13.56 0.85
CA GLU A 107 29.48 13.07 0.45
C GLU A 107 29.39 11.65 -0.10
N PRO A 108 30.19 11.32 -1.14
CA PRO A 108 31.32 12.09 -1.73
C PRO A 108 30.90 13.22 -2.69
N ASP A 109 29.65 13.29 -3.13
CA ASP A 109 29.09 14.35 -3.95
C ASP A 109 27.60 14.50 -3.66
N TYR A 110 27.09 15.73 -3.74
CA TYR A 110 25.71 16.03 -3.43
C TYR A 110 24.71 15.38 -4.39
N GLN A 111 23.70 14.70 -3.82
CA GLN A 111 22.57 14.16 -4.56
C GLN A 111 21.30 14.13 -3.70
N PRO A 112 20.19 14.75 -4.13
CA PRO A 112 18.90 14.48 -3.52
C PRO A 112 18.48 13.04 -3.80
N MET A 113 17.91 12.39 -2.79
CA MET A 113 17.52 10.99 -2.88
C MET A 113 16.02 10.85 -2.69
N VAL A 114 15.43 9.83 -3.32
CA VAL A 114 14.01 9.50 -3.17
C VAL A 114 13.88 8.39 -2.14
N GLY A 115 13.11 8.67 -1.10
CA GLY A 115 12.79 7.73 -0.04
C GLY A 115 11.46 8.08 0.62
N TYR A 116 10.92 7.13 1.38
CA TYR A 116 9.71 7.31 2.16
C TYR A 116 9.81 6.53 3.47
N PRO A 117 9.33 7.08 4.60
CA PRO A 117 9.41 6.38 5.87
C PRO A 117 8.50 5.15 5.90
N ILE A 118 8.95 4.13 6.60
CA ILE A 118 8.11 2.97 6.90
C ILE A 118 7.05 3.39 7.92
N ALA A 119 5.81 3.04 7.66
CA ALA A 119 4.69 3.41 8.51
C ALA A 119 4.87 2.92 9.96
N HIS A 120 4.30 3.66 10.89
CA HIS A 120 4.39 3.43 12.33
C HIS A 120 5.82 3.51 12.90
N THR A 121 6.75 4.15 12.17
CA THR A 121 8.06 4.49 12.72
C THR A 121 8.11 5.97 13.14
N PRO A 122 8.94 6.35 14.12
CA PRO A 122 9.08 7.74 14.54
C PRO A 122 9.76 8.58 13.45
N GLY A 123 9.66 9.89 13.58
CA GLY A 123 10.48 10.83 12.83
C GLY A 123 11.91 10.92 13.39
N THR A 124 12.76 11.68 12.70
CA THR A 124 14.07 12.11 13.21
C THR A 124 13.88 13.26 14.21
N ASN A 125 14.87 13.49 15.05
CA ASN A 125 14.88 14.68 15.92
C ASN A 125 15.37 15.91 15.11
N GLY A 126 14.50 16.43 14.24
CA GLY A 126 14.84 17.43 13.24
C GLY A 126 15.78 16.91 12.15
N LYS A 127 16.43 17.84 11.47
CA LYS A 127 17.43 17.55 10.45
C LYS A 127 18.70 16.97 11.11
N GLN A 128 19.17 15.85 10.58
CA GLN A 128 20.36 15.14 11.04
C GLN A 128 21.39 15.05 9.92
N GLU A 129 22.64 15.37 10.22
CA GLU A 129 23.78 15.03 9.37
C GLU A 129 24.47 13.81 9.94
N LEU A 130 24.54 12.72 9.19
CA LEU A 130 24.90 11.40 9.69
C LEU A 130 25.90 10.70 8.77
N PRO A 131 26.98 10.14 9.30
CA PRO A 131 27.75 9.16 8.54
C PRO A 131 26.88 7.90 8.32
N ALA A 132 27.01 7.30 7.15
CA ALA A 132 26.34 6.05 6.83
C ALA A 132 27.30 4.87 6.91
N VAL A 133 26.79 3.72 7.37
CA VAL A 133 27.54 2.45 7.42
C VAL A 133 26.67 1.29 6.96
N ILE A 134 27.31 0.24 6.42
CA ILE A 134 26.62 -1.01 6.12
C ILE A 134 26.48 -1.81 7.42
N ALA A 135 25.25 -2.13 7.79
CA ALA A 135 24.92 -2.94 8.94
C ALA A 135 23.78 -3.93 8.61
N ASP A 136 23.99 -4.75 7.58
CA ASP A 136 23.09 -5.85 7.22
C ASP A 136 23.29 -7.01 8.21
N VAL A 137 22.61 -6.91 9.34
CA VAL A 137 22.72 -7.85 10.46
C VAL A 137 21.75 -9.00 10.22
N ARG A 138 22.27 -10.21 10.09
CA ARG A 138 21.45 -11.43 9.83
C ARG A 138 21.62 -12.50 10.88
N THR A 139 22.79 -12.58 11.49
CA THR A 139 23.16 -13.62 12.43
C THR A 139 23.59 -13.04 13.77
N ARG A 140 23.63 -13.88 14.79
CA ARG A 140 24.14 -13.48 16.12
C ARG A 140 25.61 -13.04 16.06
N GLN A 141 26.41 -13.61 15.19
CA GLN A 141 27.80 -13.20 14.99
C GLN A 141 27.92 -11.79 14.41
N ASP A 142 26.97 -11.37 13.56
CA ASP A 142 26.94 -10.00 13.04
C ASP A 142 26.68 -9.00 14.16
N LEU A 143 25.85 -9.34 15.18
CA LEU A 143 25.63 -8.49 16.34
C LEU A 143 26.95 -8.19 17.07
N GLU A 144 27.72 -9.23 17.38
CA GLU A 144 29.00 -9.12 18.09
C GLU A 144 29.99 -8.24 17.30
N THR A 145 29.98 -8.36 15.97
CA THR A 145 30.87 -7.59 15.09
C THR A 145 30.54 -6.11 15.09
N LEU A 146 29.28 -5.72 15.24
CA LEU A 146 28.79 -4.35 15.13
C LEU A 146 28.50 -3.68 16.49
N GLU A 147 28.51 -4.42 17.59
CA GLU A 147 28.27 -3.89 18.93
C GLU A 147 29.21 -2.70 19.26
N GLY A 148 28.60 -1.61 19.71
CA GLY A 148 29.31 -0.35 20.04
C GLY A 148 29.82 0.48 18.86
N LYS A 149 29.58 0.06 17.61
CA LYS A 149 30.15 0.71 16.41
C LYS A 149 29.16 1.51 15.58
N ILE A 150 27.87 1.43 15.86
CA ILE A 150 26.81 2.00 15.01
C ILE A 150 25.94 3.04 15.73
N ARG A 151 26.42 3.60 16.81
CA ARG A 151 25.70 4.64 17.55
C ARG A 151 25.71 5.97 16.79
N GLY A 152 24.51 6.56 16.63
CA GLY A 152 24.36 7.90 16.03
C GLY A 152 24.65 7.95 14.52
N VAL A 153 24.61 6.83 13.83
CA VAL A 153 24.83 6.75 12.38
C VAL A 153 23.56 6.37 11.63
N ALA A 154 23.54 6.58 10.33
CA ALA A 154 22.58 5.96 9.42
C ALA A 154 23.08 4.57 9.02
N VAL A 155 22.24 3.53 9.16
CA VAL A 155 22.64 2.16 8.79
C VAL A 155 21.94 1.71 7.51
N LEU A 156 22.69 1.13 6.59
CA LEU A 156 22.16 0.39 5.46
C LEU A 156 21.92 -1.05 5.93
N SER A 157 20.65 -1.39 6.18
CA SER A 157 20.24 -2.60 6.92
C SER A 157 19.90 -3.81 6.04
N THR A 158 19.90 -3.63 4.73
CA THR A 158 19.58 -4.68 3.75
C THR A 158 20.70 -4.80 2.70
N PRO A 159 20.81 -5.95 2.00
CA PRO A 159 21.68 -6.02 0.83
C PRO A 159 21.17 -5.10 -0.28
N PRO A 160 22.02 -4.82 -1.28
CA PRO A 160 21.59 -4.14 -2.49
C PRO A 160 20.43 -4.86 -3.17
N ALA A 161 19.42 -4.13 -3.61
CA ALA A 161 18.32 -4.72 -4.37
C ALA A 161 18.81 -5.19 -5.75
N ILE A 162 18.32 -6.34 -6.17
CA ILE A 162 18.45 -6.81 -7.55
C ILE A 162 17.38 -6.10 -8.36
N ILE A 163 17.80 -5.34 -9.37
CA ILE A 163 16.89 -4.65 -10.29
C ILE A 163 16.62 -5.60 -11.45
N ASP A 164 15.40 -6.12 -11.49
CA ASP A 164 14.95 -6.99 -12.58
C ASP A 164 14.37 -6.15 -13.72
N LEU A 165 15.17 -5.93 -14.76
CA LEU A 165 14.78 -5.15 -15.93
C LEU A 165 13.79 -5.90 -16.83
N SER A 166 13.68 -7.22 -16.73
CA SER A 166 12.75 -8.01 -17.55
C SER A 166 11.29 -7.61 -17.30
N ARG A 167 11.00 -7.07 -16.14
CA ARG A 167 9.65 -6.56 -15.81
C ARG A 167 9.20 -5.36 -16.66
N PHE A 168 10.11 -4.69 -17.37
CA PHE A 168 9.77 -3.58 -18.26
C PHE A 168 9.50 -4.03 -19.69
N GLU A 169 9.96 -5.22 -20.07
CA GLU A 169 9.83 -5.71 -21.45
C GLU A 169 8.46 -6.30 -21.73
N THR A 170 7.74 -6.69 -20.68
CA THR A 170 6.40 -7.27 -20.83
C THR A 170 5.39 -6.37 -20.11
N GLY A 171 4.62 -5.61 -20.88
CA GLY A 171 3.33 -5.12 -20.35
C GLY A 171 2.57 -6.30 -19.74
N THR A 172 1.66 -6.05 -18.79
CA THR A 172 0.82 -7.12 -18.20
C THR A 172 0.35 -8.04 -19.32
N PRO A 173 0.73 -9.33 -19.31
CA PRO A 173 0.38 -10.21 -20.40
C PRO A 173 -1.14 -10.24 -20.52
N LYS A 174 -1.68 -9.80 -21.64
CA LYS A 174 -3.11 -9.92 -21.93
C LYS A 174 -3.39 -11.40 -22.08
N ARG A 175 -4.24 -11.92 -21.22
CA ARG A 175 -4.69 -13.30 -21.35
C ARG A 175 -5.41 -13.47 -22.68
N SER A 176 -5.10 -14.54 -23.38
CA SER A 176 -5.80 -14.93 -24.60
C SER A 176 -7.26 -15.31 -24.30
N ALA A 177 -8.10 -15.28 -25.31
CA ALA A 177 -9.49 -15.74 -25.17
C ALA A 177 -9.60 -17.22 -24.74
N GLN A 178 -8.57 -18.01 -25.04
CA GLN A 178 -8.50 -19.42 -24.61
C GLN A 178 -8.18 -19.52 -23.13
N GLU A 179 -7.15 -18.81 -22.65
CA GLU A 179 -6.81 -18.75 -21.21
C GLU A 179 -7.97 -18.22 -20.37
N MET A 180 -8.73 -17.26 -20.87
CA MET A 180 -9.94 -16.77 -20.19
C MET A 180 -11.05 -17.81 -20.12
N ARG A 181 -11.22 -18.64 -21.16
CA ARG A 181 -12.18 -19.76 -21.11
C ARG A 181 -11.72 -20.84 -20.11
N GLU A 182 -10.44 -21.22 -20.16
CA GLU A 182 -9.86 -22.20 -19.24
C GLU A 182 -10.01 -21.74 -17.77
N LEU A 183 -9.84 -20.44 -17.51
CA LEU A 183 -10.08 -19.86 -16.19
C LEU A 183 -11.54 -19.88 -15.76
N ALA A 184 -12.46 -19.64 -16.71
CA ALA A 184 -13.90 -19.69 -16.42
C ALA A 184 -14.39 -21.11 -16.14
N GLU A 185 -13.75 -22.11 -16.73
CA GLU A 185 -14.03 -23.54 -16.53
C GLU A 185 -13.23 -24.15 -15.37
N ALA A 186 -12.23 -23.42 -14.85
CA ALA A 186 -11.39 -23.90 -13.76
C ALA A 186 -12.23 -24.13 -12.49
N VAL A 187 -12.15 -25.34 -11.94
CA VAL A 187 -12.71 -25.61 -10.62
C VAL A 187 -11.96 -24.75 -9.61
N VAL A 188 -12.69 -23.93 -8.87
CA VAL A 188 -12.09 -23.13 -7.78
C VAL A 188 -11.44 -24.12 -6.80
N PRO A 189 -10.13 -24.11 -6.64
CA PRO A 189 -9.49 -24.98 -5.67
C PRO A 189 -10.06 -24.69 -4.27
N PRO A 190 -10.10 -25.69 -3.39
CA PRO A 190 -10.45 -25.43 -2.00
C PRO A 190 -9.56 -24.30 -1.48
N PRO A 191 -10.07 -23.45 -0.58
CA PRO A 191 -9.27 -22.37 -0.04
C PRO A 191 -7.93 -22.95 0.43
N PRO A 192 -6.80 -22.38 0.04
CA PRO A 192 -5.51 -22.83 0.55
C PRO A 192 -5.58 -22.83 2.07
N GLY A 193 -4.82 -23.73 2.70
CA GLY A 193 -4.59 -23.67 4.16
C GLY A 193 -4.28 -22.24 4.64
N PRO A 194 -3.79 -22.04 5.85
CA PRO A 194 -3.66 -20.71 6.45
C PRO A 194 -3.12 -19.69 5.44
N ASP A 195 -3.83 -18.57 5.31
CA ASP A 195 -3.70 -17.59 4.23
C ASP A 195 -2.23 -17.25 3.92
N PRO A 196 -1.75 -17.47 2.68
CA PRO A 196 -0.38 -17.14 2.31
C PRO A 196 -0.03 -15.66 2.49
N TYR A 197 -1.04 -14.78 2.52
CA TYR A 197 -0.84 -13.35 2.78
C TYR A 197 -0.40 -13.12 4.23
N PHE A 198 -1.08 -13.72 5.20
CA PHE A 198 -0.70 -13.64 6.61
C PHE A 198 0.66 -14.31 6.88
N SER A 199 0.97 -15.42 6.22
CA SER A 199 2.29 -16.05 6.34
C SER A 199 3.44 -15.17 5.81
N ARG A 200 3.16 -14.25 4.87
CA ARG A 200 4.14 -13.27 4.40
C ARG A 200 4.33 -12.11 5.37
N LEU A 201 3.27 -11.69 6.03
CA LEU A 201 3.31 -10.63 7.03
C LEU A 201 3.92 -11.12 8.36
N TYR A 202 3.67 -12.37 8.70
CA TYR A 202 4.15 -13.05 9.91
C TYR A 202 4.88 -14.33 9.52
N PRO A 203 6.07 -14.22 8.91
CA PRO A 203 6.83 -15.40 8.54
C PRO A 203 7.17 -16.21 9.80
N ASP A 204 7.13 -17.53 9.65
CA ASP A 204 7.57 -18.42 10.70
C ASP A 204 8.99 -18.04 11.16
N PRO A 205 9.29 -18.19 12.47
CA PRO A 205 10.62 -17.92 12.96
C PRO A 205 11.63 -18.76 12.20
N PRO A 206 12.85 -18.23 11.93
CA PRO A 206 13.86 -18.96 11.22
C PRO A 206 14.14 -20.30 11.91
N GLN A 207 14.19 -21.37 11.16
CA GLN A 207 14.50 -22.72 11.69
C GLN A 207 15.94 -22.81 12.21
N ASN A 208 16.82 -21.95 11.71
CA ASN A 208 18.18 -21.82 12.21
C ASN A 208 18.22 -20.79 13.36
N PRO A 209 18.58 -21.19 14.59
CA PRO A 209 18.61 -20.30 15.75
C PRO A 209 19.66 -19.19 15.66
N ASP A 210 20.63 -19.31 14.76
CA ASP A 210 21.64 -18.28 14.53
C ASP A 210 21.12 -17.14 13.64
N VAL A 211 20.04 -17.36 12.90
CA VAL A 211 19.43 -16.35 12.02
C VAL A 211 18.45 -15.49 12.84
N LEU A 212 18.67 -14.18 12.78
CA LEU A 212 17.87 -13.22 13.52
C LEU A 212 16.52 -12.93 12.83
N THR A 213 15.48 -12.83 13.63
CA THR A 213 14.20 -12.29 13.20
C THR A 213 14.30 -10.79 12.89
N ALA A 214 13.34 -10.24 12.15
CA ALA A 214 13.26 -8.80 11.90
C ALA A 214 13.17 -8.01 13.22
N ALA A 215 12.45 -8.57 14.19
CA ALA A 215 12.29 -8.00 15.52
C ALA A 215 13.61 -7.92 16.30
N GLU A 216 14.40 -8.97 16.29
CA GLU A 216 15.71 -9.00 16.98
C GLU A 216 16.68 -8.01 16.33
N ARG A 217 16.68 -7.90 15.00
CA ARG A 217 17.50 -6.90 14.29
C ARG A 217 17.12 -5.48 14.67
N LEU A 218 15.83 -5.18 14.68
CA LEU A 218 15.36 -3.85 15.07
C LEU A 218 15.69 -3.54 16.52
N ALA A 219 15.49 -4.47 17.43
CA ALA A 219 15.85 -4.34 18.84
C ALA A 219 17.36 -4.05 19.02
N PHE A 220 18.20 -4.66 18.19
CA PHE A 220 19.63 -4.39 18.20
C PHE A 220 19.93 -2.94 17.75
N TYR A 221 19.39 -2.47 16.64
CA TYR A 221 19.60 -1.09 16.19
C TYR A 221 19.15 -0.07 17.24
N VAL A 222 18.03 -0.34 17.90
CA VAL A 222 17.54 0.49 19.01
C VAL A 222 18.52 0.48 20.19
N LYS A 223 18.97 -0.71 20.63
CA LYS A 223 19.95 -0.87 21.71
C LYS A 223 21.24 -0.10 21.43
N GLU A 224 21.74 -0.21 20.20
CA GLU A 224 22.95 0.45 19.77
C GLU A 224 22.81 1.99 19.59
N GLY A 225 21.58 2.51 19.57
CA GLY A 225 21.32 3.93 19.38
C GLY A 225 21.60 4.41 17.95
N VAL A 226 21.22 3.58 16.97
CA VAL A 226 21.21 3.97 15.55
C VAL A 226 20.30 5.17 15.36
N ALA A 227 20.73 6.16 14.57
CA ALA A 227 19.95 7.37 14.33
C ALA A 227 18.84 7.15 13.28
N VAL A 228 19.13 6.44 12.20
CA VAL A 228 18.20 6.13 11.10
C VAL A 228 18.56 4.78 10.50
N VAL A 229 17.55 3.97 10.24
CA VAL A 229 17.67 2.73 9.48
C VAL A 229 17.25 3.00 8.03
N LEU A 230 18.12 2.70 7.08
CA LEU A 230 17.82 2.76 5.65
C LEU A 230 17.64 1.34 5.10
N GLU A 231 16.58 1.16 4.33
CA GLU A 231 16.29 -0.08 3.64
C GLU A 231 16.20 0.15 2.14
N SER A 232 16.62 -0.82 1.34
CA SER A 232 16.35 -0.76 -0.09
C SER A 232 14.88 -1.02 -0.35
N SER A 233 14.19 -0.09 -1.02
CA SER A 233 12.87 -0.38 -1.56
C SER A 233 12.94 -1.56 -2.53
N SER A 234 12.00 -2.48 -2.44
CA SER A 234 11.97 -3.66 -3.29
C SER A 234 11.15 -3.42 -4.54
N GLY A 235 11.65 -3.87 -5.68
CA GLY A 235 10.86 -4.18 -6.84
C GLY A 235 11.03 -3.26 -8.03
N TRP A 236 10.62 -1.99 -7.97
CA TRP A 236 10.56 -1.13 -9.15
C TRP A 236 11.63 -0.05 -9.11
N PRO A 237 12.43 0.11 -10.18
CA PRO A 237 13.33 1.25 -10.31
C PRO A 237 12.59 2.58 -10.24
N GLY A 238 13.19 3.56 -9.57
CA GLY A 238 12.64 4.90 -9.41
C GLY A 238 11.45 5.02 -8.46
N ALA A 239 10.96 3.91 -7.91
CA ALA A 239 9.82 3.90 -7.01
C ALA A 239 10.20 3.51 -5.58
N VAL A 240 9.54 4.12 -4.61
CA VAL A 240 9.57 3.69 -3.22
C VAL A 240 8.26 2.97 -2.94
N ARG A 241 8.37 1.78 -2.41
CA ARG A 241 7.24 1.04 -1.91
C ARG A 241 7.14 1.26 -0.41
N GLY A 242 6.11 1.98 0.01
CA GLY A 242 5.76 2.14 1.43
C GLY A 242 5.22 0.82 1.98
N PHE A 243 5.54 0.52 3.23
CA PHE A 243 4.97 -0.60 3.99
C PHE A 243 4.91 -0.21 5.46
N ALA A 244 4.00 -0.86 6.22
CA ALA A 244 4.25 -1.06 7.63
C ALA A 244 5.11 -2.31 7.77
N ARG A 245 6.19 -2.22 8.53
CA ARG A 245 6.81 -3.43 9.06
C ARG A 245 6.40 -3.55 10.51
N PRO A 246 5.86 -4.70 10.93
CA PRO A 246 5.77 -4.97 12.34
C PRO A 246 7.21 -4.89 12.87
N GLY A 247 7.51 -3.82 13.55
CA GLY A 247 8.69 -3.74 14.40
C GLY A 247 8.57 -4.82 15.47
N ALA A 248 9.56 -4.95 16.32
CA ALA A 248 9.68 -6.00 17.32
C ALA A 248 8.43 -6.28 18.18
N LYS A 249 7.40 -5.46 18.11
CA LYS A 249 6.15 -5.61 18.88
C LYS A 249 4.97 -4.85 18.27
N ILE A 250 5.00 -4.46 17.02
CA ILE A 250 3.82 -3.84 16.41
C ILE A 250 2.91 -4.96 15.92
N ASP A 251 1.98 -5.33 16.74
CA ASP A 251 0.75 -5.90 16.28
C ASP A 251 -0.11 -4.72 15.81
N LEU A 252 -0.20 -4.52 14.50
CA LEU A 252 -1.00 -3.44 13.89
C LEU A 252 -2.48 -3.52 14.30
N TRP A 253 -2.90 -4.66 14.82
CA TRP A 253 -4.24 -4.97 15.28
C TRP A 253 -4.39 -4.82 16.79
N SER A 254 -3.29 -4.57 17.51
CA SER A 254 -3.28 -4.46 18.96
C SER A 254 -3.52 -3.01 19.41
N ARG A 255 -4.29 -2.86 20.48
CA ARG A 255 -4.46 -1.58 21.18
C ARG A 255 -3.14 -1.02 21.72
N ASP A 256 -2.17 -1.90 21.95
CA ASP A 256 -0.86 -1.58 22.52
C ASP A 256 0.23 -1.52 21.44
N ALA A 257 -0.11 -1.08 20.23
CA ALA A 257 0.84 -0.94 19.14
C ALA A 257 2.04 -0.07 19.59
N THR A 258 3.11 -0.72 20.02
CA THR A 258 4.36 -0.04 20.35
C THR A 258 5.10 0.28 19.07
N MET A 259 5.25 1.55 18.79
CA MET A 259 6.00 2.04 17.65
C MET A 259 7.48 1.66 17.76
N SER A 260 8.10 1.40 16.60
CA SER A 260 9.56 1.38 16.54
C SER A 260 10.12 2.65 17.18
N SER A 261 11.18 2.50 17.95
CA SER A 261 11.87 3.65 18.57
C SER A 261 13.01 4.19 17.70
N VAL A 262 13.14 3.75 16.46
CA VAL A 262 14.10 4.25 15.48
C VAL A 262 13.41 4.56 14.14
N PRO A 263 13.71 5.69 13.49
CA PRO A 263 13.22 6.00 12.17
C PRO A 263 13.71 4.95 11.15
N ILE A 264 12.80 4.47 10.31
CA ILE A 264 13.13 3.55 9.21
C ILE A 264 12.67 4.17 7.91
N VAL A 265 13.55 4.26 6.92
CA VAL A 265 13.26 4.86 5.62
C VAL A 265 13.60 3.90 4.49
N ALA A 266 12.62 3.62 3.65
CA ALA A 266 12.84 2.92 2.39
C ALA A 266 13.37 3.93 1.36
N VAL A 267 14.47 3.58 0.70
CA VAL A 267 15.12 4.40 -0.34
C VAL A 267 15.04 3.66 -1.66
N THR A 268 14.90 4.39 -2.78
CA THR A 268 14.87 3.74 -4.10
C THR A 268 16.10 2.86 -4.31
N PRO A 269 15.96 1.74 -5.03
CA PRO A 269 17.07 0.81 -5.26
C PRO A 269 18.32 1.45 -5.84
N GLU A 270 18.15 2.40 -6.75
CA GLU A 270 19.26 3.10 -7.40
C GLU A 270 20.12 3.87 -6.40
N HIS A 271 19.46 4.67 -5.55
CA HIS A 271 20.15 5.49 -4.55
C HIS A 271 20.76 4.62 -3.45
N TYR A 272 20.00 3.65 -2.96
CA TYR A 272 20.47 2.71 -1.94
C TYR A 272 21.69 1.92 -2.43
N ASN A 273 21.59 1.32 -3.63
CA ASN A 273 22.66 0.52 -4.21
C ASN A 273 23.90 1.39 -4.52
N ARG A 274 23.72 2.68 -4.86
CA ARG A 274 24.84 3.61 -5.04
C ARG A 274 25.61 3.80 -3.74
N MET A 275 24.91 4.16 -2.63
CA MET A 275 25.54 4.32 -1.32
C MET A 275 26.27 3.04 -0.88
N TYR A 276 25.61 1.90 -1.05
CA TYR A 276 26.19 0.60 -0.69
C TYR A 276 27.51 0.33 -1.45
N ARG A 277 27.55 0.60 -2.77
CA ARG A 277 28.77 0.43 -3.57
C ARG A 277 29.90 1.40 -3.17
N ILE A 278 29.56 2.63 -2.80
CA ILE A 278 30.55 3.62 -2.32
C ILE A 278 31.17 3.13 -1.00
N LEU A 279 30.34 2.75 -0.04
CA LEU A 279 30.79 2.22 1.26
C LEU A 279 31.64 0.95 1.11
N ARG A 280 31.26 0.05 0.21
CA ARG A 280 32.04 -1.18 -0.09
C ARG A 280 33.42 -0.90 -0.67
N ARG A 281 33.67 0.29 -1.17
CA ARG A 281 35.00 0.77 -1.62
C ARG A 281 35.81 1.46 -0.52
N GLY A 282 35.26 1.50 0.69
CA GLY A 282 35.89 2.22 1.81
C GLY A 282 35.81 3.74 1.70
N ILE A 283 34.96 4.26 0.82
CA ILE A 283 34.74 5.71 0.67
C ILE A 283 33.62 6.12 1.65
N PRO A 284 33.87 7.17 2.47
CA PRO A 284 32.84 7.68 3.38
C PRO A 284 31.57 8.14 2.65
N VAL A 285 30.43 7.93 3.29
CA VAL A 285 29.12 8.44 2.86
C VAL A 285 28.55 9.23 4.01
N ASN A 286 28.24 10.50 3.78
CA ASN A 286 27.53 11.37 4.71
C ASN A 286 26.17 11.73 4.13
N LEU A 287 25.16 11.70 4.99
CA LEU A 287 23.77 11.95 4.65
C LEU A 287 23.21 13.09 5.46
N GLU A 288 22.33 13.87 4.86
CA GLU A 288 21.36 14.70 5.57
C GLU A 288 19.99 14.01 5.51
N VAL A 289 19.37 13.78 6.66
CA VAL A 289 18.06 13.12 6.74
C VAL A 289 17.15 13.90 7.68
N GLU A 290 15.95 14.20 7.22
CA GLU A 290 14.87 14.73 8.05
C GLU A 290 13.57 13.98 7.75
N VAL A 291 12.96 13.43 8.79
CA VAL A 291 11.65 12.75 8.73
C VAL A 291 10.77 13.34 9.82
N ARG A 292 9.59 13.82 9.42
CA ARG A 292 8.57 14.28 10.36
C ARG A 292 7.34 13.38 10.22
N ASN A 293 7.11 12.59 11.24
CA ASN A 293 5.94 11.73 11.34
C ASN A 293 5.12 12.16 12.56
N SER A 294 3.81 12.09 12.43
CA SER A 294 2.88 12.28 13.53
C SER A 294 2.14 10.97 13.85
N HIS A 295 1.75 10.85 15.09
CA HIS A 295 1.03 9.70 15.62
C HIS A 295 -0.19 10.18 16.39
N GLY A 296 -1.30 9.48 16.23
CA GLY A 296 -2.48 9.67 17.07
C GLY A 296 -2.19 9.33 18.53
N THR A 297 -2.95 9.94 19.42
CA THR A 297 -2.84 9.72 20.87
C THR A 297 -3.87 8.74 21.42
N SER A 298 -4.83 8.33 20.58
CA SER A 298 -5.93 7.43 20.94
C SER A 298 -6.05 6.31 19.91
N VAL A 299 -6.55 5.18 20.37
CA VAL A 299 -6.98 4.09 19.48
C VAL A 299 -8.25 4.54 18.76
N GLU A 300 -8.26 4.41 17.46
CA GLU A 300 -9.37 4.80 16.59
C GLU A 300 -9.99 3.59 15.92
N GLN A 301 -11.25 3.75 15.51
CA GLN A 301 -11.97 2.73 14.77
C GLN A 301 -11.71 2.88 13.26
N ALA A 302 -11.35 1.79 12.62
CA ALA A 302 -11.36 1.72 11.16
C ALA A 302 -12.80 1.60 10.66
N SER A 303 -13.08 2.24 9.52
CA SER A 303 -14.42 2.28 8.94
C SER A 303 -14.40 1.90 7.47
N ASN A 304 -15.43 1.15 7.06
CA ASN A 304 -15.80 1.01 5.66
C ASN A 304 -16.58 2.25 5.20
N VAL A 305 -16.58 2.51 3.90
CA VAL A 305 -17.49 3.46 3.26
C VAL A 305 -18.50 2.68 2.45
N LEU A 306 -19.77 2.98 2.64
CA LEU A 306 -20.89 2.27 2.05
C LEU A 306 -21.76 3.21 1.23
N GLY A 307 -22.39 2.67 0.20
CA GLY A 307 -23.44 3.33 -0.57
C GLY A 307 -24.32 2.27 -1.22
N GLU A 308 -25.58 2.58 -1.42
CA GLU A 308 -26.60 1.61 -1.82
C GLU A 308 -27.39 2.07 -3.06
N ILE A 309 -27.83 1.12 -3.84
CA ILE A 309 -28.92 1.25 -4.81
C ILE A 309 -30.07 0.41 -4.27
N PRO A 310 -31.17 1.02 -3.81
CA PRO A 310 -32.31 0.27 -3.28
C PRO A 310 -32.91 -0.68 -4.31
N GLY A 311 -33.19 -1.91 -3.89
CA GLY A 311 -33.94 -2.88 -4.68
C GLY A 311 -35.45 -2.53 -4.77
N THR A 312 -36.18 -3.27 -5.62
CA THR A 312 -37.62 -3.09 -5.80
C THR A 312 -38.39 -4.27 -5.18
N ASP A 313 -38.62 -5.33 -5.95
CA ASP A 313 -39.40 -6.51 -5.59
C ASP A 313 -38.65 -7.52 -4.72
N LEU A 314 -37.29 -7.54 -4.84
CA LEU A 314 -36.42 -8.38 -4.03
C LEU A 314 -35.59 -7.54 -3.04
N ALA A 315 -36.15 -6.48 -2.49
CA ALA A 315 -35.47 -5.54 -1.62
C ALA A 315 -34.87 -6.15 -0.34
N GLN A 316 -35.21 -7.40 0.00
CA GLN A 316 -34.62 -8.15 1.12
C GLN A 316 -33.35 -8.94 0.72
N GLU A 317 -33.10 -9.04 -0.58
CA GLU A 317 -31.87 -9.66 -1.09
C GLU A 317 -30.82 -8.62 -1.35
N VAL A 318 -29.58 -8.93 -0.96
CA VAL A 318 -28.45 -7.99 -1.09
C VAL A 318 -27.38 -8.57 -2.01
N VAL A 319 -27.01 -7.82 -3.04
CA VAL A 319 -25.82 -8.09 -3.84
C VAL A 319 -24.78 -7.05 -3.47
N MET A 320 -23.63 -7.50 -2.97
CA MET A 320 -22.57 -6.63 -2.48
C MET A 320 -21.33 -6.74 -3.35
N MET A 321 -20.73 -5.59 -3.65
CA MET A 321 -19.39 -5.48 -4.22
C MET A 321 -18.50 -4.69 -3.24
N GLY A 322 -17.26 -5.11 -3.11
CA GLY A 322 -16.31 -4.44 -2.22
C GLY A 322 -14.90 -4.47 -2.78
N ALA A 323 -14.13 -3.49 -2.37
CA ALA A 323 -12.70 -3.41 -2.69
C ALA A 323 -11.96 -2.66 -1.58
N HIS A 324 -10.65 -2.88 -1.47
CA HIS A 324 -9.80 -2.07 -0.63
C HIS A 324 -9.83 -0.61 -1.07
N PHE A 325 -9.97 0.28 -0.10
CA PHE A 325 -9.89 1.72 -0.31
C PHE A 325 -8.57 2.29 0.24
N ASP A 326 -8.00 1.62 1.24
CA ASP A 326 -6.69 1.92 1.77
C ASP A 326 -5.57 1.59 0.78
N THR A 327 -4.48 2.35 0.86
CA THR A 327 -3.26 2.13 0.08
C THR A 327 -2.05 2.76 0.77
N TRP A 328 -0.89 2.27 0.42
CA TRP A 328 0.41 2.79 0.85
C TRP A 328 0.88 3.94 0.00
#